data_298205bf633ae89cd0280deacb0104ed
#
_entry.id   298205bf633ae89cd0280deacb0104ed
#
_cell.length_a   1.000
_cell.length_b   1.000
_cell.length_c   1.000
_cell.angle_alpha   90.00
_cell.angle_beta   90.00
_cell.angle_gamma   90.00
#
_symmetry.space_group_name_H-M   'P 1'
#
loop_
_entity.id
_entity.type
_entity.pdbx_description
1 polymer ?
#
loop_
_entity_poly.entity_id
_entity_poly.type
_entity_poly.pdbx_seq_one_letter_code
_entity_poly.pdbx_strand_id
1 'polypeptide(L)'
;MNMKLKAYFYYDIISPYVYLFLKSRKILEDKLELIPVPIFFPGLLRLQENTGPAEVPEKRIYTYQFCVWKAQKLNLPFQLPRRHPFASAPAQRILLQNNADLAMLDKAFDFVWGQGHDPELEWEDFCVAIGLSKNTPKPQDEKIKKALIESTQTAAHHGVFGVPSIRIDQQVFWGVDSIDWILEYLNKPEMFSEKEFQIAHSIINPLLEK
;
A
#
# COMPACT_ATOMS: atom_id res chain seq x y z
N MET A 1 20.59 22.14 -3.66
CA MET A 1 19.85 20.86 -3.56
C MET A 1 18.49 21.08 -4.19
N ASN A 2 18.17 20.40 -5.29
CA ASN A 2 16.79 20.43 -5.81
C ASN A 2 15.88 19.73 -4.78
N MET A 3 14.83 20.41 -4.34
CA MET A 3 13.81 19.78 -3.50
C MET A 3 13.18 18.64 -4.27
N LYS A 4 13.12 17.43 -3.67
CA LYS A 4 12.41 16.30 -4.25
C LYS A 4 10.92 16.60 -4.26
N LEU A 5 10.21 16.12 -5.29
CA LEU A 5 8.76 16.23 -5.37
C LEU A 5 8.12 15.29 -4.31
N LYS A 6 7.15 15.79 -3.57
CA LYS A 6 6.43 15.00 -2.57
C LYS A 6 5.48 14.02 -3.25
N ALA A 7 5.52 12.77 -2.80
CA ALA A 7 4.65 11.70 -3.25
C ALA A 7 4.06 10.95 -2.05
N TYR A 8 2.74 10.87 -1.97
CA TYR A 8 2.05 10.18 -0.89
C TYR A 8 1.94 8.69 -1.22
N PHE A 9 2.54 7.86 -0.36
CA PHE A 9 2.57 6.42 -0.51
C PHE A 9 1.51 5.78 0.40
N TYR A 10 0.39 5.37 -0.20
CA TYR A 10 -0.73 4.72 0.50
C TYR A 10 -0.49 3.22 0.61
N TYR A 11 -0.59 2.70 1.83
CA TYR A 11 -0.26 1.31 2.12
C TYR A 11 -1.18 0.68 3.19
N ASP A 12 -1.30 -0.63 3.13
CA ASP A 12 -1.77 -1.49 4.22
C ASP A 12 -0.87 -2.72 4.30
N ILE A 13 -0.45 -3.10 5.52
CA ILE A 13 0.45 -4.24 5.76
C ILE A 13 -0.15 -5.57 5.30
N ILE A 14 -1.46 -5.62 5.09
CA ILE A 14 -2.15 -6.80 4.55
C ILE A 14 -1.74 -7.11 3.10
N SER A 15 -1.17 -6.16 2.37
CA SER A 15 -0.93 -6.32 0.94
C SER A 15 0.49 -6.79 0.60
N PRO A 16 0.67 -7.98 0.00
CA PRO A 16 1.97 -8.44 -0.50
C PRO A 16 2.51 -7.56 -1.65
N TYR A 17 1.63 -6.91 -2.42
CA TYR A 17 2.05 -5.97 -3.46
C TYR A 17 2.75 -4.74 -2.88
N VAL A 18 2.34 -4.30 -1.68
CA VAL A 18 3.03 -3.21 -0.96
C VAL A 18 4.46 -3.61 -0.59
N TYR A 19 4.67 -4.84 -0.13
CA TYR A 19 6.01 -5.37 0.13
C TYR A 19 6.90 -5.32 -1.12
N LEU A 20 6.40 -5.84 -2.22
CA LEU A 20 7.14 -5.84 -3.50
C LEU A 20 7.46 -4.41 -3.96
N PHE A 21 6.51 -3.49 -3.83
CA PHE A 21 6.74 -2.07 -4.15
C PHE A 21 7.82 -1.46 -3.24
N LEU A 22 7.72 -1.65 -1.93
CA LEU A 22 8.70 -1.15 -0.97
C LEU A 22 10.13 -1.62 -1.31
N LYS A 23 10.29 -2.88 -1.70
CA LYS A 23 11.60 -3.43 -2.08
C LYS A 23 12.08 -2.96 -3.46
N SER A 24 11.21 -2.43 -4.29
CA SER A 24 11.54 -1.91 -5.62
C SER A 24 11.65 -0.38 -5.68
N ARG A 25 11.25 0.34 -4.63
CA ARG A 25 11.08 1.81 -4.61
C ARG A 25 12.35 2.63 -4.76
N LYS A 26 13.53 2.03 -4.54
CA LYS A 26 14.81 2.75 -4.47
C LYS A 26 15.05 3.69 -5.66
N ILE A 27 14.66 3.26 -6.86
CA ILE A 27 14.78 4.06 -8.08
C ILE A 27 13.93 5.34 -8.05
N LEU A 28 12.86 5.36 -7.25
CA LEU A 28 12.00 6.54 -7.07
C LEU A 28 12.56 7.50 -6.01
N GLU A 29 13.27 7.00 -5.01
CA GLU A 29 13.76 7.80 -3.87
C GLU A 29 14.79 8.86 -4.28
N ASP A 30 15.44 8.72 -5.43
CA ASP A 30 16.35 9.74 -5.97
C ASP A 30 15.58 10.98 -6.48
N LYS A 31 14.33 10.80 -6.91
CA LYS A 31 13.48 11.83 -7.53
C LYS A 31 12.36 12.31 -6.62
N LEU A 32 11.84 11.44 -5.74
CA LEU A 32 10.67 11.67 -4.91
C LEU A 32 11.01 11.62 -3.41
N GLU A 33 10.33 12.45 -2.65
CA GLU A 33 10.16 12.30 -1.21
C GLU A 33 8.89 11.48 -0.97
N LEU A 34 9.05 10.16 -0.70
CA LEU A 34 7.92 9.27 -0.41
C LEU A 34 7.44 9.49 1.02
N ILE A 35 6.19 9.92 1.16
CA ILE A 35 5.51 10.17 2.45
C ILE A 35 4.57 9.01 2.71
N PRO A 36 4.86 8.11 3.68
CA PRO A 36 4.00 6.98 4.00
C PRO A 36 2.64 7.42 4.57
N VAL A 37 1.56 6.87 4.04
CA VAL A 37 0.20 7.13 4.50
C VAL A 37 -0.50 5.80 4.77
N PRO A 38 -0.62 5.39 6.05
CA PRO A 38 -1.33 4.18 6.39
C PRO A 38 -2.83 4.34 6.15
N ILE A 39 -3.43 3.33 5.51
CA ILE A 39 -4.88 3.24 5.33
C ILE A 39 -5.38 1.88 5.79
N PHE A 40 -6.68 1.76 6.01
CA PHE A 40 -7.32 0.47 6.25
C PHE A 40 -7.93 -0.04 4.95
N PHE A 41 -7.21 -0.90 4.23
CA PHE A 41 -7.59 -1.37 2.90
C PHE A 41 -8.96 -2.06 2.85
N PRO A 42 -9.36 -2.93 3.81
CA PRO A 42 -10.72 -3.46 3.84
C PRO A 42 -11.80 -2.36 3.99
N GLY A 43 -11.46 -1.27 4.69
CA GLY A 43 -12.34 -0.09 4.80
C GLY A 43 -12.45 0.67 3.48
N LEU A 44 -11.34 0.84 2.76
CA LEU A 44 -11.33 1.44 1.42
C LEU A 44 -12.19 0.65 0.44
N LEU A 45 -12.07 -0.69 0.43
CA LEU A 45 -12.89 -1.56 -0.42
C LEU A 45 -14.39 -1.40 -0.13
N ARG A 46 -14.79 -1.32 1.15
CA ARG A 46 -16.19 -1.08 1.53
C ARG A 46 -16.70 0.28 1.06
N LEU A 47 -15.90 1.34 1.15
CA LEU A 47 -16.27 2.67 0.65
C LEU A 47 -16.53 2.68 -0.85
N GLN A 48 -15.93 1.77 -1.58
CA GLN A 48 -16.01 1.64 -3.03
C GLN A 48 -16.91 0.48 -3.50
N GLU A 49 -17.63 -0.16 -2.57
CA GLU A 49 -18.49 -1.32 -2.85
C GLU A 49 -17.76 -2.43 -3.62
N ASN A 50 -16.48 -2.63 -3.27
CA ASN A 50 -15.57 -3.56 -3.96
C ASN A 50 -15.15 -4.71 -3.05
N THR A 51 -14.71 -5.82 -3.67
CA THR A 51 -14.24 -7.04 -3.02
C THR A 51 -12.74 -7.19 -3.21
N GLY A 52 -12.03 -7.50 -2.12
CA GLY A 52 -10.59 -7.69 -2.15
C GLY A 52 -10.16 -8.95 -2.91
N PRO A 53 -8.97 -8.96 -3.57
CA PRO A 53 -8.50 -10.14 -4.29
C PRO A 53 -8.40 -11.39 -3.39
N ALA A 54 -8.10 -11.22 -2.10
CA ALA A 54 -7.99 -12.33 -1.15
C ALA A 54 -9.34 -12.98 -0.77
N GLU A 55 -10.46 -12.30 -1.05
CA GLU A 55 -11.81 -12.78 -0.77
C GLU A 55 -12.36 -13.66 -1.91
N VAL A 56 -11.78 -13.56 -3.11
CA VAL A 56 -12.14 -14.37 -4.28
C VAL A 56 -11.12 -15.50 -4.42
N PRO A 57 -11.51 -16.78 -4.30
CA PRO A 57 -10.57 -17.90 -4.21
C PRO A 57 -9.52 -17.95 -5.33
N GLU A 58 -9.94 -17.81 -6.58
CA GLU A 58 -9.06 -17.88 -7.75
C GLU A 58 -8.11 -16.66 -7.80
N LYS A 59 -8.61 -15.47 -7.50
CA LYS A 59 -7.78 -14.25 -7.44
C LYS A 59 -6.77 -14.33 -6.31
N ARG A 60 -7.14 -14.92 -5.17
CA ARG A 60 -6.25 -15.13 -4.02
C ARG A 60 -5.07 -16.01 -4.41
N ILE A 61 -5.34 -17.17 -5.01
CA ILE A 61 -4.30 -18.11 -5.46
C ILE A 61 -3.38 -17.42 -6.47
N TYR A 62 -3.95 -16.79 -7.49
CA TYR A 62 -3.19 -16.05 -8.50
C TYR A 62 -2.29 -14.97 -7.86
N THR A 63 -2.85 -14.18 -6.95
CA THR A 63 -2.09 -13.11 -6.25
C THR A 63 -0.88 -13.68 -5.53
N TYR A 64 -1.04 -14.78 -4.79
CA TYR A 64 0.08 -15.38 -4.07
C TYR A 64 1.14 -15.94 -5.00
N GLN A 65 0.73 -16.67 -6.03
CA GLN A 65 1.65 -17.21 -7.03
C GLN A 65 2.42 -16.11 -7.76
N PHE A 66 1.73 -15.03 -8.15
CA PHE A 66 2.37 -13.86 -8.75
C PHE A 66 3.39 -13.23 -7.81
N CYS A 67 3.06 -13.03 -6.53
CA CYS A 67 3.98 -12.43 -5.57
C CYS A 67 5.21 -13.29 -5.32
N VAL A 68 5.05 -14.62 -5.20
CA VAL A 68 6.16 -15.57 -5.10
C VAL A 68 7.08 -15.46 -6.33
N TRP A 69 6.50 -15.54 -7.53
CA TRP A 69 7.25 -15.41 -8.79
C TRP A 69 7.98 -14.06 -8.89
N LYS A 70 7.29 -12.95 -8.57
CA LYS A 70 7.87 -11.62 -8.67
C LYS A 70 9.01 -11.43 -7.67
N ALA A 71 8.84 -11.91 -6.43
CA ALA A 71 9.89 -11.85 -5.41
C ALA A 71 11.13 -12.66 -5.85
N GLN A 72 10.96 -13.86 -6.43
CA GLN A 72 12.05 -14.65 -6.99
C GLN A 72 12.79 -13.88 -8.09
N LYS A 73 12.07 -13.22 -9.00
CA LYS A 73 12.66 -12.39 -10.07
C LYS A 73 13.46 -11.21 -9.53
N LEU A 74 13.06 -10.68 -8.37
CA LEU A 74 13.73 -9.56 -7.71
C LEU A 74 14.80 -10.02 -6.69
N ASN A 75 15.02 -11.33 -6.53
CA ASN A 75 15.89 -11.92 -5.50
C ASN A 75 15.55 -11.44 -4.08
N LEU A 76 14.26 -11.31 -3.78
CA LEU A 76 13.76 -10.89 -2.47
C LEU A 76 13.39 -12.10 -1.62
N PRO A 77 13.66 -12.09 -0.30
CA PRO A 77 13.03 -13.03 0.62
C PRO A 77 11.52 -12.79 0.58
N PHE A 78 10.76 -13.88 0.46
CA PHE A 78 9.29 -13.79 0.46
C PHE A 78 8.71 -15.08 1.00
N GLN A 79 7.88 -14.95 2.03
CA GLN A 79 7.16 -16.05 2.65
C GLN A 79 5.71 -15.64 2.90
N LEU A 80 4.78 -16.51 2.50
CA LEU A 80 3.37 -16.32 2.79
C LEU A 80 3.09 -16.60 4.26
N PRO A 81 2.40 -15.72 5.00
CA PRO A 81 1.95 -16.01 6.34
C PRO A 81 0.94 -17.17 6.32
N ARG A 82 0.88 -17.93 7.41
CA ARG A 82 -0.02 -19.09 7.51
C ARG A 82 -1.50 -18.75 7.37
N ARG A 83 -1.86 -17.51 7.71
CA ARG A 83 -3.21 -16.96 7.58
C ARG A 83 -3.14 -15.66 6.76
N HIS A 84 -4.02 -15.54 5.81
CA HIS A 84 -4.26 -14.30 5.06
C HIS A 84 -5.65 -14.36 4.39
N PRO A 85 -6.46 -13.31 4.50
CA PRO A 85 -6.20 -12.05 5.20
C PRO A 85 -6.22 -12.20 6.73
N PHE A 86 -5.39 -11.42 7.40
CA PHE A 86 -5.38 -11.24 8.86
C PHE A 86 -5.93 -9.85 9.24
N ALA A 87 -6.22 -9.60 10.52
CA ALA A 87 -6.68 -8.30 10.99
C ALA A 87 -5.53 -7.26 10.99
N SER A 88 -5.40 -6.49 9.90
CA SER A 88 -4.33 -5.49 9.75
C SER A 88 -4.53 -4.21 10.57
N ALA A 89 -5.75 -3.89 11.01
CA ALA A 89 -6.06 -2.63 11.68
C ALA A 89 -5.20 -2.32 12.92
N PRO A 90 -4.89 -3.26 13.82
CA PRO A 90 -3.97 -2.98 14.94
C PRO A 90 -2.57 -2.59 14.47
N ALA A 91 -2.02 -3.29 13.48
CA ALA A 91 -0.72 -3.00 12.90
C ALA A 91 -0.71 -1.65 12.18
N GLN A 92 -1.76 -1.32 11.40
CA GLN A 92 -1.87 -0.01 10.77
C GLN A 92 -1.97 1.13 11.79
N ARG A 93 -2.69 0.93 12.91
CA ARG A 93 -2.79 1.92 13.97
C ARG A 93 -1.47 2.17 14.68
N ILE A 94 -0.67 1.13 14.98
CA ILE A 94 0.62 1.32 15.63
C ILE A 94 1.61 2.02 14.71
N LEU A 95 1.60 1.72 13.40
CA LEU A 95 2.41 2.42 12.40
C LEU A 95 1.99 3.88 12.28
N LEU A 96 0.67 4.16 12.26
CA LEU A 96 0.14 5.53 12.25
C LEU A 96 0.53 6.31 13.52
N GLN A 97 0.38 5.71 14.69
CA GLN A 97 0.67 6.32 15.98
C GLN A 97 2.16 6.71 16.12
N ASN A 98 3.04 5.94 15.50
CA ASN A 98 4.48 6.19 15.53
C ASN A 98 4.97 7.01 14.33
N ASN A 99 4.09 7.55 13.48
CA ASN A 99 4.46 8.26 12.26
C ASN A 99 5.48 7.48 11.45
N ALA A 100 5.20 6.20 11.20
CA ALA A 100 6.13 5.25 10.61
C ALA A 100 6.77 5.80 9.33
N ASP A 101 8.08 5.90 9.33
CA ASP A 101 8.89 6.20 8.15
C ASP A 101 9.10 4.94 7.29
N LEU A 102 9.76 5.11 6.15
CA LEU A 102 10.06 4.00 5.24
C LEU A 102 10.93 2.91 5.90
N ALA A 103 11.80 3.28 6.83
CA ALA A 103 12.65 2.31 7.52
C ALA A 103 11.85 1.44 8.50
N MET A 104 10.89 2.02 9.22
CA MET A 104 9.96 1.27 10.06
C MET A 104 9.05 0.39 9.20
N LEU A 105 8.58 0.89 8.04
CA LEU A 105 7.79 0.09 7.10
C LEU A 105 8.57 -1.10 6.55
N ASP A 106 9.84 -0.92 6.16
CA ASP A 106 10.67 -2.04 5.72
C ASP A 106 10.70 -3.17 6.73
N LYS A 107 10.88 -2.85 8.02
CA LYS A 107 10.89 -3.83 9.10
C LYS A 107 9.51 -4.51 9.28
N ALA A 108 8.44 -3.71 9.24
CA ALA A 108 7.09 -4.23 9.37
C ALA A 108 6.74 -5.21 8.25
N PHE A 109 7.05 -4.84 7.02
CA PHE A 109 6.77 -5.66 5.85
C PHE A 109 7.72 -6.85 5.71
N ASP A 110 8.97 -6.73 6.15
CA ASP A 110 9.91 -7.86 6.23
C ASP A 110 9.43 -8.91 7.24
N PHE A 111 8.91 -8.49 8.39
CA PHE A 111 8.32 -9.41 9.37
C PHE A 111 7.16 -10.22 8.75
N VAL A 112 6.23 -9.53 8.07
CA VAL A 112 5.04 -10.21 7.52
C VAL A 112 5.35 -10.98 6.24
N TRP A 113 5.92 -10.32 5.24
CA TRP A 113 6.04 -10.86 3.88
C TRP A 113 7.42 -11.39 3.54
N GLY A 114 8.46 -10.90 4.24
CA GLY A 114 9.81 -11.43 4.12
C GLY A 114 10.00 -12.73 4.89
N GLN A 115 9.37 -12.84 6.08
CA GLN A 115 9.54 -13.95 7.03
C GLN A 115 8.29 -14.80 7.25
N GLY A 116 7.12 -14.36 6.77
CA GLY A 116 5.88 -15.13 6.82
C GLY A 116 5.15 -15.10 8.17
N HIS A 117 5.40 -14.08 8.98
CA HIS A 117 4.77 -13.92 10.30
C HIS A 117 3.39 -13.25 10.23
N ASP A 118 2.54 -13.55 11.19
CA ASP A 118 1.21 -12.99 11.33
C ASP A 118 1.20 -11.94 12.47
N PRO A 119 1.12 -10.63 12.16
CA PRO A 119 1.20 -9.58 13.19
C PRO A 119 -0.01 -9.56 14.13
N GLU A 120 -1.10 -10.24 13.79
CA GLU A 120 -2.26 -10.38 14.69
C GLU A 120 -1.99 -11.39 15.80
N LEU A 121 -1.34 -12.51 15.48
CA LEU A 121 -1.02 -13.60 16.40
C LEU A 121 0.30 -13.37 17.13
N GLU A 122 1.29 -12.79 16.43
CA GLU A 122 2.67 -12.60 16.87
C GLU A 122 2.93 -11.11 17.20
N TRP A 123 1.98 -10.48 17.92
CA TRP A 123 1.99 -9.04 18.16
C TRP A 123 3.24 -8.53 18.88
N GLU A 124 3.70 -9.26 19.90
CA GLU A 124 4.88 -8.91 20.67
C GLU A 124 6.14 -8.89 19.80
N ASP A 125 6.30 -9.93 18.99
CA ASP A 125 7.45 -10.07 18.08
C ASP A 125 7.35 -9.05 16.94
N PHE A 126 6.15 -8.75 16.45
CA PHE A 126 5.92 -7.65 15.51
C PHE A 126 6.36 -6.29 16.09
N CYS A 127 5.99 -5.99 17.34
CA CYS A 127 6.43 -4.75 18.00
C CYS A 127 7.95 -4.66 18.09
N VAL A 128 8.61 -5.76 18.48
CA VAL A 128 10.08 -5.83 18.54
C VAL A 128 10.69 -5.63 17.14
N ALA A 129 10.16 -6.28 16.12
CA ALA A 129 10.64 -6.16 14.75
C ALA A 129 10.62 -4.71 14.24
N ILE A 130 9.58 -3.95 14.57
CA ILE A 130 9.48 -2.53 14.18
C ILE A 130 10.22 -1.56 15.12
N GLY A 131 10.92 -2.08 16.12
CA GLY A 131 11.74 -1.29 17.05
C GLY A 131 11.00 -0.75 18.27
N LEU A 132 9.85 -1.34 18.62
CA LEU A 132 9.07 -1.00 19.81
C LEU A 132 9.30 -2.01 20.95
N SER A 133 8.85 -1.65 22.15
CA SER A 133 8.86 -2.58 23.30
C SER A 133 7.97 -3.80 23.04
N LYS A 134 8.43 -4.99 23.45
CA LYS A 134 7.64 -6.22 23.42
C LYS A 134 6.28 -6.05 24.14
N ASN A 135 6.22 -5.24 25.19
CA ASN A 135 5.02 -5.01 25.97
C ASN A 135 4.10 -3.90 25.40
N THR A 136 4.37 -3.43 24.17
CA THR A 136 3.53 -2.41 23.54
C THR A 136 2.12 -2.95 23.29
N PRO A 137 1.08 -2.33 23.87
CA PRO A 137 -0.29 -2.82 23.70
C PRO A 137 -0.80 -2.53 22.28
N LYS A 138 -1.74 -3.35 21.79
CA LYS A 138 -2.47 -3.05 20.56
C LYS A 138 -3.23 -1.74 20.73
N PRO A 139 -3.09 -0.75 19.80
CA PRO A 139 -3.76 0.53 19.92
C PRO A 139 -5.28 0.38 19.85
N GLN A 140 -5.98 0.78 20.95
CA GLN A 140 -7.43 0.69 21.09
C GLN A 140 -8.09 2.05 21.31
N ASP A 141 -7.29 3.10 21.48
CA ASP A 141 -7.77 4.47 21.68
C ASP A 141 -8.65 4.94 20.52
N GLU A 142 -9.77 5.60 20.84
CA GLU A 142 -10.73 6.04 19.83
C GLU A 142 -10.15 7.11 18.88
N LYS A 143 -9.19 7.91 19.36
CA LYS A 143 -8.52 8.92 18.51
C LYS A 143 -7.71 8.27 17.40
N ILE A 144 -6.95 7.21 17.70
CA ILE A 144 -6.15 6.51 16.68
C ILE A 144 -7.02 5.69 15.73
N LYS A 145 -8.14 5.11 16.23
CA LYS A 145 -9.11 4.45 15.36
C LYS A 145 -9.71 5.43 14.36
N LYS A 146 -10.17 6.59 14.86
CA LYS A 146 -10.73 7.66 14.04
C LYS A 146 -9.70 8.18 13.02
N ALA A 147 -8.47 8.42 13.45
CA ALA A 147 -7.39 8.88 12.56
C ALA A 147 -7.13 7.92 11.38
N LEU A 148 -7.16 6.59 11.62
CA LEU A 148 -7.02 5.61 10.54
C LEU A 148 -8.24 5.60 9.60
N ILE A 149 -9.44 5.79 10.11
CA ILE A 149 -10.67 5.93 9.30
C ILE A 149 -10.57 7.18 8.43
N GLU A 150 -10.22 8.33 9.01
CA GLU A 150 -10.07 9.61 8.30
C GLU A 150 -8.98 9.51 7.22
N SER A 151 -7.84 8.88 7.52
CA SER A 151 -6.78 8.61 6.54
C SER A 151 -7.31 7.80 5.34
N THR A 152 -8.12 6.76 5.61
CA THR A 152 -8.72 5.91 4.58
C THR A 152 -9.74 6.67 3.73
N GLN A 153 -10.61 7.46 4.36
CA GLN A 153 -11.59 8.30 3.66
C GLN A 153 -10.92 9.37 2.80
N THR A 154 -9.87 9.99 3.32
CA THR A 154 -9.06 10.97 2.58
C THR A 154 -8.39 10.33 1.37
N ALA A 155 -7.85 9.13 1.52
CA ALA A 155 -7.28 8.37 0.39
C ALA A 155 -8.33 8.09 -0.69
N ALA A 156 -9.54 7.64 -0.30
CA ALA A 156 -10.65 7.43 -1.23
C ALA A 156 -11.04 8.72 -1.97
N HIS A 157 -11.13 9.85 -1.24
CA HIS A 157 -11.42 11.17 -1.83
C HIS A 157 -10.33 11.61 -2.82
N HIS A 158 -9.08 11.22 -2.60
CA HIS A 158 -7.97 11.48 -3.52
C HIS A 158 -7.91 10.50 -4.71
N GLY A 159 -8.92 9.65 -4.91
CA GLY A 159 -8.97 8.70 -6.01
C GLY A 159 -8.17 7.43 -5.79
N VAL A 160 -7.69 7.15 -4.58
CA VAL A 160 -7.03 5.89 -4.24
C VAL A 160 -8.07 4.77 -4.18
N PHE A 161 -7.83 3.68 -4.89
CA PHE A 161 -8.76 2.54 -4.98
C PHE A 161 -8.12 1.20 -4.61
N GLY A 162 -6.83 1.18 -4.31
CA GLY A 162 -6.08 0.00 -3.93
C GLY A 162 -4.72 0.33 -3.33
N VAL A 163 -3.98 -0.69 -2.91
CA VAL A 163 -2.62 -0.56 -2.35
C VAL A 163 -1.66 -1.56 -2.99
N PRO A 164 -0.39 -1.18 -3.26
CA PRO A 164 0.19 0.15 -3.07
C PRO A 164 -0.40 1.18 -4.02
N SER A 165 -0.52 2.43 -3.58
CA SER A 165 -0.77 3.57 -4.45
C SER A 165 0.18 4.71 -4.14
N ILE A 166 0.66 5.38 -5.20
CA ILE A 166 1.47 6.59 -5.11
C ILE A 166 0.67 7.73 -5.69
N ARG A 167 0.47 8.79 -4.91
CA ARG A 167 -0.14 10.02 -5.41
C ARG A 167 0.92 11.11 -5.53
N ILE A 168 1.05 11.65 -6.74
CA ILE A 168 1.90 12.79 -7.08
C ILE A 168 0.96 13.86 -7.62
N ASP A 169 0.89 15.00 -6.96
CA ASP A 169 -0.09 16.06 -7.25
C ASP A 169 -1.53 15.50 -7.30
N GLN A 170 -2.17 15.47 -8.46
CA GLN A 170 -3.51 14.92 -8.66
C GLN A 170 -3.51 13.50 -9.26
N GLN A 171 -2.33 12.97 -9.66
CA GLN A 171 -2.25 11.68 -10.32
C GLN A 171 -2.04 10.56 -9.30
N VAL A 172 -2.79 9.47 -9.47
CA VAL A 172 -2.67 8.25 -8.67
C VAL A 172 -2.12 7.13 -9.54
N PHE A 173 -1.02 6.53 -9.07
CA PHE A 173 -0.37 5.37 -9.68
C PHE A 173 -0.57 4.18 -8.76
N TRP A 174 -1.16 3.11 -9.27
CA TRP A 174 -1.49 1.93 -8.48
C TRP A 174 -0.73 0.70 -8.93
N GLY A 175 -0.29 -0.10 -7.97
CA GLY A 175 0.34 -1.40 -8.21
C GLY A 175 1.87 -1.36 -8.20
N VAL A 176 2.45 -2.55 -8.12
CA VAL A 176 3.92 -2.74 -8.13
C VAL A 176 4.54 -2.47 -9.51
N ASP A 177 3.73 -2.53 -10.54
CA ASP A 177 4.07 -2.30 -11.95
C ASP A 177 3.97 -0.83 -12.36
N SER A 178 3.52 0.04 -11.48
CA SER A 178 3.41 1.48 -11.76
C SER A 178 4.74 2.25 -11.72
N ILE A 179 5.83 1.63 -11.27
CA ILE A 179 7.13 2.32 -11.09
C ILE A 179 7.63 2.93 -12.39
N ASP A 180 7.60 2.19 -13.50
CA ASP A 180 8.06 2.69 -14.79
C ASP A 180 7.17 3.84 -15.29
N TRP A 181 5.87 3.74 -15.08
CA TRP A 181 4.93 4.81 -15.40
C TRP A 181 5.16 6.08 -14.56
N ILE A 182 5.45 5.93 -13.27
CA ILE A 182 5.83 7.06 -12.41
C ILE A 182 7.10 7.74 -12.95
N LEU A 183 8.11 6.96 -13.34
CA LEU A 183 9.36 7.51 -13.88
C LEU A 183 9.11 8.26 -15.21
N GLU A 184 8.23 7.76 -16.06
CA GLU A 184 7.84 8.43 -17.29
C GLU A 184 7.08 9.73 -16.98
N TYR A 185 6.11 9.70 -16.08
CA TYR A 185 5.40 10.89 -15.62
C TYR A 185 6.33 11.98 -15.07
N LEU A 186 7.33 11.60 -14.27
CA LEU A 186 8.31 12.55 -13.73
C LEU A 186 9.17 13.21 -14.80
N ASN A 187 9.37 12.54 -15.94
CA ASN A 187 10.08 13.10 -17.09
C ASN A 187 9.17 13.93 -18.00
N LYS A 188 7.85 13.63 -18.01
CA LYS A 188 6.85 14.25 -18.88
C LYS A 188 5.53 14.47 -18.12
N PRO A 189 5.49 15.43 -17.18
CA PRO A 189 4.30 15.63 -16.32
C PRO A 189 3.02 15.96 -17.10
N GLU A 190 3.15 16.57 -18.30
CA GLU A 190 2.04 16.93 -19.18
C GLU A 190 1.43 15.74 -19.94
N MET A 191 2.01 14.51 -19.83
CA MET A 191 1.56 13.35 -20.61
C MET A 191 0.05 13.08 -20.49
N PHE A 192 -0.53 13.29 -19.31
CA PHE A 192 -1.96 13.10 -19.09
C PHE A 192 -2.84 14.14 -19.83
N SER A 193 -2.27 15.23 -20.33
CA SER A 193 -2.97 16.21 -21.17
C SER A 193 -3.00 15.80 -22.64
N GLU A 194 -2.28 14.78 -23.04
CA GLU A 194 -2.29 14.27 -24.42
C GLU A 194 -3.63 13.62 -24.76
N LYS A 195 -4.00 13.71 -26.04
CA LYS A 195 -5.30 13.27 -26.53
C LYS A 195 -5.58 11.78 -26.20
N GLU A 196 -4.56 10.95 -26.29
CA GLU A 196 -4.63 9.51 -26.04
C GLU A 196 -5.02 9.20 -24.59
N PHE A 197 -4.53 9.99 -23.62
CA PHE A 197 -4.90 9.86 -22.20
C PHE A 197 -6.26 10.49 -21.92
N GLN A 198 -6.55 11.64 -22.54
CA GLN A 198 -7.81 12.35 -22.34
C GLN A 198 -9.02 11.56 -22.88
N ILE A 199 -8.84 10.75 -23.91
CA ILE A 199 -9.92 9.93 -24.46
C ILE A 199 -10.46 8.92 -23.42
N ALA A 200 -9.65 8.51 -22.44
CA ALA A 200 -10.08 7.62 -21.37
C ALA A 200 -11.26 8.18 -20.56
N HIS A 201 -11.34 9.52 -20.42
CA HIS A 201 -12.43 10.19 -19.71
C HIS A 201 -13.75 10.24 -20.51
N SER A 202 -13.69 9.98 -21.82
CA SER A 202 -14.86 10.02 -22.70
C SER A 202 -15.46 8.62 -22.95
N ILE A 203 -14.84 7.55 -22.44
CA ILE A 203 -15.35 6.20 -22.59
C ILE A 203 -16.60 6.03 -21.74
N ILE A 204 -17.71 5.76 -22.41
CA ILE A 204 -19.02 5.51 -21.78
C ILE A 204 -19.02 4.11 -21.17
N ASN A 205 -19.47 3.98 -19.93
CA ASN A 205 -19.75 2.69 -19.32
C ASN A 205 -21.27 2.46 -19.29
N PRO A 206 -21.82 1.66 -20.22
CA PRO A 206 -23.27 1.43 -20.29
C PRO A 206 -23.87 0.74 -19.05
N LEU A 207 -23.02 0.13 -18.21
CA LEU A 207 -23.47 -0.52 -16.96
C LEU A 207 -23.74 0.49 -15.84
N LEU A 208 -23.22 1.71 -15.96
CA LEU A 208 -23.41 2.79 -14.98
C LEU A 208 -24.48 3.80 -15.40
N GLU A 209 -24.95 3.74 -16.65
CA GLU A 209 -26.07 4.52 -17.15
C GLU A 209 -27.38 3.80 -16.75
N LYS A 210 -27.98 4.23 -15.64
CA LYS A 210 -29.33 3.81 -15.21
C LYS A 210 -30.26 5.01 -15.20
#